data_410a2ca07f0b86c7ce4e9d2934adfe56
#
_entry.id   410a2ca07f0b86c7ce4e9d2934adfe56
#
_cell.length_a   1.000
_cell.length_b   1.000
_cell.length_c   1.000
_cell.angle_alpha   90.00
_cell.angle_beta   90.00
_cell.angle_gamma   90.00
#
_symmetry.space_group_name_H-M   'P 1'
#
loop_
_entity.id
_entity.type
_entity.pdbx_description
1 polymer ?
#
loop_
_entity_poly.entity_id
_entity_poly.type
_entity_poly.pdbx_seq_one_letter_code
_entity_poly.pdbx_strand_id
1 'polypeptide(L)'
;MVHKVVDGTFRQTNLTNESSEYLAKREELRLAEIDLMRQRERIAALRRNLPEGAPIQDYQFQEGPPDLNAGDAPLRTVRLSELFTKPNRSLVIYHFMFGKRQTKACPMCSAWLDCANGVAHHLAQNLDFAVVAAADLPTLRAHARERGWDKLRLLSAGNNTFKYDLGSEDREGGQDSTVSVFTRDATGTLRHSYTAHPRMAPDIQERGIDLLTPFWSL
;
A
#
# COMPACT_ATOMS: atom_id res chain seq x y z
N MET A 1 -24.64 -35.00 10.58
CA MET A 1 -23.28 -35.42 10.94
C MET A 1 -22.32 -34.66 10.06
N VAL A 2 -21.65 -33.62 10.58
CA VAL A 2 -20.64 -32.86 9.80
C VAL A 2 -19.43 -33.75 9.73
N HIS A 3 -19.16 -34.33 8.56
CA HIS A 3 -17.97 -35.12 8.35
C HIS A 3 -16.73 -34.23 8.42
N LYS A 4 -15.81 -34.52 9.32
CA LYS A 4 -14.43 -34.11 9.18
C LYS A 4 -13.92 -34.69 7.86
N VAL A 5 -13.93 -33.93 6.78
CA VAL A 5 -13.35 -34.35 5.52
C VAL A 5 -11.83 -34.27 5.68
N VAL A 6 -11.25 -35.36 6.12
CA VAL A 6 -9.79 -35.55 6.17
C VAL A 6 -9.46 -36.46 5.01
N ASP A 7 -9.33 -35.92 3.81
CA ASP A 7 -8.81 -36.68 2.67
C ASP A 7 -7.29 -36.53 2.50
N GLY A 8 -6.60 -35.97 3.50
CA GLY A 8 -5.15 -35.75 3.47
C GLY A 8 -4.70 -34.50 2.72
N THR A 9 -5.59 -33.77 2.00
CA THR A 9 -5.26 -32.55 1.26
C THR A 9 -5.47 -31.27 2.07
N PHE A 10 -6.38 -31.26 3.04
CA PHE A 10 -6.52 -30.10 3.93
C PHE A 10 -6.21 -30.44 5.37
N ARG A 11 -5.67 -29.45 6.08
CA ARG A 11 -5.42 -29.54 7.51
C ARG A 11 -6.50 -28.74 8.25
N GLN A 12 -7.02 -29.32 9.32
CA GLN A 12 -7.94 -28.68 10.27
C GLN A 12 -7.44 -28.91 11.69
N THR A 13 -7.96 -28.10 12.62
CA THR A 13 -7.75 -28.35 14.05
C THR A 13 -8.34 -29.71 14.45
N ASN A 14 -7.65 -30.44 15.32
CA ASN A 14 -8.07 -31.76 15.80
C ASN A 14 -8.48 -31.73 17.28
N LEU A 15 -9.19 -30.67 17.69
CA LEU A 15 -9.71 -30.56 19.05
C LEU A 15 -10.90 -31.53 19.24
N THR A 16 -10.94 -32.22 20.37
CA THR A 16 -11.94 -33.26 20.62
C THR A 16 -13.26 -32.73 21.20
N ASN A 17 -13.25 -31.49 21.71
CA ASN A 17 -14.38 -30.89 22.45
C ASN A 17 -15.14 -29.83 21.62
N GLU A 18 -14.99 -29.83 20.31
CA GLU A 18 -15.72 -28.91 19.45
C GLU A 18 -17.18 -29.35 19.30
N SER A 19 -18.13 -28.46 19.57
CA SER A 19 -19.54 -28.73 19.39
C SER A 19 -19.91 -28.91 17.92
N SER A 20 -21.00 -29.66 17.64
CA SER A 20 -21.50 -29.81 16.27
C SER A 20 -21.92 -28.48 15.62
N GLU A 21 -22.47 -27.56 16.41
CA GLU A 21 -22.84 -26.22 15.96
C GLU A 21 -21.60 -25.40 15.55
N TYR A 22 -20.55 -25.40 16.38
CA TYR A 22 -19.29 -24.75 16.06
C TYR A 22 -18.67 -25.32 14.78
N LEU A 23 -18.62 -26.63 14.63
CA LEU A 23 -18.10 -27.31 13.45
C LEU A 23 -18.85 -26.90 12.17
N ALA A 24 -20.21 -26.82 12.26
CA ALA A 24 -21.03 -26.40 11.13
C ALA A 24 -20.74 -24.94 10.73
N LYS A 25 -20.65 -24.02 11.71
CA LYS A 25 -20.35 -22.60 11.46
C LYS A 25 -18.92 -22.39 10.96
N ARG A 26 -17.97 -23.14 11.48
CA ARG A 26 -16.58 -23.10 10.98
C ARG A 26 -16.49 -23.58 9.53
N GLU A 27 -17.26 -24.58 9.14
CA GLU A 27 -17.29 -25.04 7.73
C GLU A 27 -17.92 -24.00 6.82
N GLU A 28 -19.01 -23.34 7.23
CA GLU A 28 -19.61 -22.21 6.51
C GLU A 28 -18.58 -21.09 6.31
N LEU A 29 -17.86 -20.70 7.37
CA LEU A 29 -16.79 -19.70 7.31
C LEU A 29 -15.67 -20.13 6.35
N ARG A 30 -15.19 -21.38 6.45
CA ARG A 30 -14.12 -21.89 5.57
C ARG A 30 -14.49 -21.80 4.09
N LEU A 31 -15.73 -22.12 3.75
CA LEU A 31 -16.22 -22.00 2.36
C LEU A 31 -16.27 -20.55 1.89
N ALA A 32 -16.73 -19.64 2.75
CA ALA A 32 -16.73 -18.21 2.45
C ALA A 32 -15.30 -17.65 2.26
N GLU A 33 -14.34 -18.08 3.09
CA GLU A 33 -12.93 -17.69 2.94
C GLU A 33 -12.32 -18.22 1.63
N ILE A 34 -12.66 -19.43 1.20
CA ILE A 34 -12.26 -19.95 -0.11
C ILE A 34 -12.81 -19.10 -1.24
N ASP A 35 -14.06 -18.69 -1.16
CA ASP A 35 -14.68 -17.83 -2.17
C ASP A 35 -14.04 -16.43 -2.18
N LEU A 36 -13.69 -15.89 -1.01
CA LEU A 36 -12.92 -14.64 -0.91
C LEU A 36 -11.55 -14.77 -1.58
N MET A 37 -10.81 -15.87 -1.37
CA MET A 37 -9.53 -16.12 -2.05
C MET A 37 -9.69 -16.14 -3.56
N ARG A 38 -10.70 -16.84 -4.09
CA ARG A 38 -11.01 -16.87 -5.52
C ARG A 38 -11.37 -15.49 -6.07
N GLN A 39 -12.13 -14.70 -5.30
CA GLN A 39 -12.48 -13.32 -5.67
C GLN A 39 -11.23 -12.44 -5.74
N ARG A 40 -10.31 -12.56 -4.78
CA ARG A 40 -9.04 -11.83 -4.79
C ARG A 40 -8.20 -12.16 -6.02
N GLU A 41 -8.13 -13.42 -6.44
CA GLU A 41 -7.45 -13.81 -7.67
C GLU A 41 -8.12 -13.22 -8.93
N ARG A 42 -9.44 -13.19 -9.00
CA ARG A 42 -10.16 -12.53 -10.09
C ARG A 42 -9.83 -11.03 -10.16
N ILE A 43 -9.82 -10.34 -9.03
CA ILE A 43 -9.45 -8.92 -8.95
C ILE A 43 -7.99 -8.71 -9.38
N ALA A 44 -7.08 -9.57 -8.94
CA ALA A 44 -5.67 -9.50 -9.35
C ALA A 44 -5.52 -9.69 -10.87
N ALA A 45 -6.28 -10.61 -11.46
CA ALA A 45 -6.31 -10.79 -12.92
C ALA A 45 -6.87 -9.55 -13.65
N LEU A 46 -7.94 -8.95 -13.14
CA LEU A 46 -8.49 -7.70 -13.69
C LEU A 46 -7.46 -6.57 -13.68
N ARG A 47 -6.73 -6.40 -12.57
CA ARG A 47 -5.66 -5.41 -12.49
C ARG A 47 -4.54 -5.64 -13.50
N ARG A 48 -4.10 -6.91 -13.67
CA ARG A 48 -3.07 -7.26 -14.66
C ARG A 48 -3.52 -7.02 -16.10
N ASN A 49 -4.80 -7.12 -16.37
CA ASN A 49 -5.41 -6.96 -17.69
C ASN A 49 -5.92 -5.54 -17.96
N LEU A 50 -5.66 -4.58 -17.07
CA LEU A 50 -5.96 -3.19 -17.36
C LEU A 50 -5.19 -2.75 -18.62
N PRO A 51 -5.81 -2.00 -19.52
CA PRO A 51 -5.11 -1.38 -20.63
C PRO A 51 -3.98 -0.47 -20.10
N GLU A 52 -3.07 -0.13 -20.99
CA GLU A 52 -2.00 0.81 -20.70
C GLU A 52 -2.56 2.12 -20.12
N GLY A 53 -2.07 2.51 -18.95
CA GLY A 53 -2.54 3.70 -18.27
C GLY A 53 -2.04 4.99 -18.92
N ALA A 54 -2.61 6.11 -18.49
CA ALA A 54 -2.26 7.43 -19.01
C ALA A 54 -0.78 7.75 -18.77
N PRO A 55 -0.10 8.39 -19.73
CA PRO A 55 1.19 9.03 -19.49
C PRO A 55 1.06 10.08 -18.38
N ILE A 56 2.05 10.17 -17.52
CA ILE A 56 2.10 11.18 -16.47
C ILE A 56 3.41 11.95 -16.50
N GLN A 57 3.38 13.13 -15.90
CA GLN A 57 4.57 13.96 -15.78
C GLN A 57 5.59 13.34 -14.81
N ASP A 58 6.85 13.69 -14.99
CA ASP A 58 7.95 13.25 -14.14
C ASP A 58 8.06 14.14 -12.90
N TYR A 59 7.20 13.91 -11.91
CA TYR A 59 7.12 14.67 -10.67
C TYR A 59 8.43 14.68 -9.91
N GLN A 60 8.72 15.79 -9.23
CA GLN A 60 9.91 15.96 -8.41
C GLN A 60 9.54 15.93 -6.93
N PHE A 61 10.27 15.13 -6.16
CA PHE A 61 10.09 14.98 -4.72
C PHE A 61 11.36 15.40 -3.99
N GLN A 62 11.21 15.73 -2.71
CA GLN A 62 12.35 15.89 -1.81
C GLN A 62 12.66 14.59 -1.11
N GLU A 63 13.93 14.22 -1.06
CA GLU A 63 14.45 13.02 -0.42
C GLU A 63 15.67 13.37 0.45
N GLY A 64 15.78 12.76 1.62
CA GLY A 64 16.92 12.88 2.52
C GLY A 64 17.94 11.74 2.36
N PRO A 65 18.94 11.69 3.24
CA PRO A 65 19.89 10.57 3.27
C PRO A 65 19.19 9.22 3.38
N PRO A 66 19.73 8.16 2.73
CA PRO A 66 19.16 6.79 2.83
C PRO A 66 19.09 6.26 4.26
N ASP A 67 20.11 6.52 5.06
CA ASP A 67 20.09 6.23 6.49
C ASP A 67 19.18 7.25 7.20
N LEU A 68 18.11 6.76 7.80
CA LEU A 68 17.14 7.58 8.52
C LEU A 68 17.77 8.31 9.71
N ASN A 69 18.83 7.74 10.32
CA ASN A 69 19.52 8.28 11.50
C ASN A 69 20.66 9.24 11.16
N ALA A 70 21.06 9.33 9.88
CA ALA A 70 22.12 10.25 9.44
C ALA A 70 21.69 11.73 9.41
N GLY A 71 20.54 12.08 10.01
CA GLY A 71 19.95 13.42 9.96
C GLY A 71 19.06 13.62 8.74
N ASP A 72 18.63 14.87 8.53
CA ASP A 72 17.70 15.22 7.46
C ASP A 72 18.37 15.90 6.26
N ALA A 73 19.66 16.25 6.36
CA ALA A 73 20.44 16.91 5.32
C ALA A 73 21.59 16.02 4.83
N PRO A 74 22.04 16.17 3.57
CA PRO A 74 21.50 17.10 2.57
C PRO A 74 20.17 16.60 1.98
N LEU A 75 19.27 17.53 1.68
CA LEU A 75 18.08 17.23 0.89
C LEU A 75 18.48 17.18 -0.59
N ARG A 76 17.91 16.22 -1.30
CA ARG A 76 18.03 16.14 -2.75
C ARG A 76 16.65 16.13 -3.42
N THR A 77 16.59 16.63 -4.64
CA THR A 77 15.44 16.45 -5.51
C THR A 77 15.60 15.13 -6.26
N VAL A 78 14.56 14.30 -6.24
CA VAL A 78 14.48 13.05 -6.99
C VAL A 78 13.23 13.06 -7.86
N ARG A 79 13.34 12.55 -9.08
CA ARG A 79 12.22 12.45 -10.02
C ARG A 79 11.49 11.13 -9.85
N LEU A 80 10.22 11.08 -10.23
CA LEU A 80 9.44 9.84 -10.27
C LEU A 80 10.13 8.75 -11.11
N SER A 81 10.71 9.14 -12.25
CA SER A 81 11.48 8.24 -13.13
C SER A 81 12.69 7.59 -12.44
N GLU A 82 13.29 8.27 -11.46
CA GLU A 82 14.48 7.81 -10.73
C GLU A 82 14.12 6.86 -9.55
N LEU A 83 12.83 6.63 -9.31
CA LEU A 83 12.37 5.70 -8.28
C LEU A 83 12.38 4.23 -8.76
N PHE A 84 12.47 4.02 -10.07
CA PHE A 84 12.55 2.68 -10.67
C PHE A 84 14.00 2.17 -10.64
N THR A 85 14.26 1.10 -9.88
CA THR A 85 15.61 0.55 -9.72
C THR A 85 16.06 -0.31 -10.90
N LYS A 86 15.12 -0.86 -11.68
CA LYS A 86 15.40 -1.72 -12.85
C LYS A 86 14.37 -1.47 -13.96
N PRO A 87 14.72 -1.80 -15.23
CA PRO A 87 13.73 -1.87 -16.30
C PRO A 87 12.61 -2.87 -15.99
N ASN A 88 11.41 -2.61 -16.49
CA ASN A 88 10.24 -3.48 -16.37
C ASN A 88 9.77 -3.80 -14.94
N ARG A 89 10.16 -2.97 -13.96
CA ARG A 89 9.60 -3.05 -12.60
C ARG A 89 8.39 -2.13 -12.50
N SER A 90 7.42 -2.54 -11.69
CA SER A 90 6.37 -1.63 -11.23
C SER A 90 6.87 -0.85 -10.02
N LEU A 91 6.51 0.41 -9.95
CA LEU A 91 6.69 1.26 -8.78
C LEU A 91 5.35 1.39 -8.06
N VAL A 92 5.33 1.05 -6.78
CA VAL A 92 4.17 1.22 -5.90
C VAL A 92 4.44 2.38 -4.97
N ILE A 93 3.54 3.36 -4.94
CA ILE A 93 3.63 4.49 -4.03
C ILE A 93 2.44 4.46 -3.07
N TYR A 94 2.75 4.47 -1.78
CA TYR A 94 1.77 4.72 -0.73
C TYR A 94 1.68 6.21 -0.45
N HIS A 95 0.50 6.81 -0.63
CA HIS A 95 0.24 8.21 -0.31
C HIS A 95 -0.13 8.33 1.16
N PHE A 96 0.84 8.72 1.96
CA PHE A 96 0.68 8.82 3.40
C PHE A 96 -0.14 10.05 3.79
N MET A 97 -1.14 9.85 4.64
CA MET A 97 -1.95 10.95 5.19
C MET A 97 -1.15 11.71 6.25
N PHE A 98 -0.27 12.55 5.78
CA PHE A 98 0.47 13.52 6.56
C PHE A 98 0.62 14.77 5.71
N GLY A 99 -0.32 15.70 5.87
CA GLY A 99 -0.40 16.92 5.08
C GLY A 99 0.39 18.07 5.68
N LYS A 100 0.47 19.16 4.95
CA LYS A 100 1.17 20.40 5.35
C LYS A 100 0.59 21.05 6.60
N ARG A 101 -0.69 20.80 6.87
CA ARG A 101 -1.44 21.41 8.02
C ARG A 101 -1.63 20.45 9.19
N GLN A 102 -1.22 19.19 9.03
CA GLN A 102 -1.37 18.19 10.07
C GLN A 102 -0.17 18.21 11.01
N THR A 103 -0.44 18.32 12.31
CA THR A 103 0.57 18.20 13.37
C THR A 103 0.86 16.75 13.75
N LYS A 104 -0.03 15.83 13.36
CA LYS A 104 0.09 14.39 13.61
C LYS A 104 -0.25 13.61 12.35
N ALA A 105 0.51 12.57 12.10
CA ALA A 105 0.24 11.62 11.02
C ALA A 105 -0.99 10.76 11.35
N CYS A 106 -1.66 10.25 10.32
CA CYS A 106 -2.77 9.32 10.48
C CYS A 106 -2.30 8.02 11.15
N PRO A 107 -2.88 7.61 12.29
CA PRO A 107 -2.45 6.40 13.00
C PRO A 107 -2.72 5.10 12.22
N MET A 108 -3.82 5.03 11.46
CA MET A 108 -4.14 3.88 10.61
C MET A 108 -3.14 3.71 9.47
N CYS A 109 -2.77 4.82 8.82
CA CYS A 109 -1.72 4.81 7.80
C CYS A 109 -0.37 4.42 8.40
N SER A 110 -0.07 4.85 9.62
CA SER A 110 1.16 4.46 10.31
C SER A 110 1.20 2.96 10.56
N ALA A 111 0.11 2.35 11.03
CA ALA A 111 0.02 0.90 11.19
C ALA A 111 0.19 0.15 9.87
N TRP A 112 -0.35 0.68 8.77
CA TRP A 112 -0.15 0.12 7.43
C TRP A 112 1.32 0.15 7.01
N LEU A 113 2.01 1.26 7.27
CA LEU A 113 3.43 1.42 6.95
C LEU A 113 4.35 0.62 7.90
N ASP A 114 3.97 0.38 9.15
CA ASP A 114 4.67 -0.57 10.03
C ASP A 114 4.71 -1.97 9.40
N CYS A 115 3.57 -2.45 8.86
CA CYS A 115 3.52 -3.71 8.14
C CYS A 115 4.39 -3.69 6.87
N ALA A 116 4.34 -2.60 6.09
CA ALA A 116 5.15 -2.46 4.88
C ALA A 116 6.66 -2.44 5.20
N ASN A 117 7.07 -1.75 6.26
CA ASN A 117 8.46 -1.74 6.73
C ASN A 117 8.94 -3.15 7.12
N GLY A 118 8.08 -3.91 7.80
CA GLY A 118 8.39 -5.30 8.19
C GLY A 118 8.64 -6.23 7.00
N VAL A 119 7.96 -6.00 5.87
CA VAL A 119 8.08 -6.83 4.66
C VAL A 119 8.85 -6.14 3.51
N ALA A 120 9.48 -5.00 3.74
CA ALA A 120 10.11 -4.18 2.70
C ALA A 120 11.12 -4.96 1.85
N HIS A 121 11.91 -5.85 2.45
CA HIS A 121 12.88 -6.68 1.73
C HIS A 121 12.23 -7.69 0.78
N HIS A 122 11.04 -8.18 1.10
CA HIS A 122 10.27 -9.04 0.20
C HIS A 122 9.64 -8.23 -0.95
N LEU A 123 9.12 -7.03 -0.64
CA LEU A 123 8.61 -6.11 -1.68
C LEU A 123 9.71 -5.80 -2.70
N ALA A 124 10.91 -5.47 -2.22
CA ALA A 124 12.06 -5.12 -3.06
C ALA A 124 12.53 -6.25 -4.01
N GLN A 125 12.14 -7.50 -3.78
CA GLN A 125 12.41 -8.59 -4.71
C GLN A 125 11.58 -8.47 -6.00
N ASN A 126 10.38 -7.89 -5.93
CA ASN A 126 9.40 -7.92 -7.01
C ASN A 126 9.06 -6.54 -7.58
N LEU A 127 9.09 -5.49 -6.76
CA LEU A 127 8.65 -4.15 -7.13
C LEU A 127 9.50 -3.09 -6.41
N ASP A 128 9.41 -1.86 -6.88
CA ASP A 128 9.92 -0.70 -6.17
C ASP A 128 8.80 -0.11 -5.31
N PHE A 129 9.13 0.31 -4.09
CA PHE A 129 8.17 0.84 -3.14
C PHE A 129 8.66 2.16 -2.54
N ALA A 130 7.77 3.15 -2.47
CA ALA A 130 8.05 4.42 -1.83
C ALA A 130 6.83 4.94 -1.07
N VAL A 131 7.08 5.77 -0.08
CA VAL A 131 6.08 6.49 0.71
C VAL A 131 6.16 7.96 0.35
N VAL A 132 5.05 8.56 -0.03
CA VAL A 132 4.96 9.99 -0.36
C VAL A 132 3.99 10.68 0.59
N ALA A 133 4.45 11.74 1.25
CA ALA A 133 3.63 12.62 2.08
C ALA A 133 3.62 14.05 1.54
N ALA A 134 2.60 14.84 1.89
CA ALA A 134 2.58 16.28 1.61
C ALA A 134 3.28 17.11 2.70
N ALA A 135 3.53 16.53 3.88
CA ALA A 135 4.36 17.13 4.92
C ALA A 135 5.78 17.40 4.42
N ASP A 136 6.47 18.38 5.01
CA ASP A 136 7.88 18.57 4.74
C ASP A 136 8.70 17.33 5.14
N LEU A 137 9.86 17.19 4.51
CA LEU A 137 10.64 15.98 4.68
C LEU A 137 11.19 15.80 6.10
N PRO A 138 11.70 16.82 6.81
CA PRO A 138 12.13 16.67 8.21
C PRO A 138 11.02 16.15 9.11
N THR A 139 9.80 16.69 8.98
CA THR A 139 8.62 16.25 9.74
C THR A 139 8.27 14.79 9.44
N LEU A 140 8.26 14.39 8.17
CA LEU A 140 8.03 13.01 7.75
C LEU A 140 9.10 12.06 8.34
N ARG A 141 10.37 12.44 8.24
CA ARG A 141 11.50 11.64 8.73
C ARG A 141 11.52 11.53 10.26
N ALA A 142 11.14 12.59 10.98
CA ALA A 142 11.00 12.55 12.43
C ALA A 142 9.97 11.50 12.85
N HIS A 143 8.79 11.51 12.24
CA HIS A 143 7.77 10.48 12.47
C HIS A 143 8.27 9.08 12.10
N ALA A 144 8.98 8.93 11.01
CA ALA A 144 9.54 7.65 10.59
C ALA A 144 10.58 7.11 11.58
N ARG A 145 11.42 7.98 12.18
CA ARG A 145 12.37 7.59 13.25
C ARG A 145 11.63 7.08 14.49
N GLU A 146 10.57 7.78 14.92
CA GLU A 146 9.73 7.34 16.04
C GLU A 146 9.11 5.97 15.80
N ARG A 147 8.80 5.64 14.54
CA ARG A 147 8.20 4.35 14.13
C ARG A 147 9.22 3.28 13.78
N GLY A 148 10.51 3.61 13.63
CA GLY A 148 11.55 2.67 13.19
C GLY A 148 11.42 2.26 11.72
N TRP A 149 10.98 3.16 10.82
CA TRP A 149 10.82 2.89 9.39
C TRP A 149 12.15 3.00 8.63
N ASP A 150 13.11 2.19 9.00
CA ASP A 150 14.48 2.20 8.46
C ASP A 150 14.62 1.58 7.05
N LYS A 151 13.57 0.91 6.56
CA LYS A 151 13.58 0.21 5.27
C LYS A 151 12.66 0.85 4.21
N LEU A 152 11.97 1.92 4.56
CA LEU A 152 11.07 2.61 3.66
C LEU A 152 11.75 3.80 2.98
N ARG A 153 11.54 3.94 1.68
CA ARG A 153 11.94 5.13 0.94
C ARG A 153 10.91 6.23 1.16
N LEU A 154 11.32 7.34 1.78
CA LEU A 154 10.46 8.42 2.24
C LEU A 154 10.65 9.66 1.38
N LEU A 155 9.57 10.19 0.81
CA LEU A 155 9.57 11.30 -0.11
C LEU A 155 8.55 12.36 0.30
N SER A 156 8.90 13.64 0.17
CA SER A 156 7.97 14.74 0.32
C SER A 156 7.53 15.28 -1.04
N ALA A 157 6.21 15.36 -1.24
CA ALA A 157 5.55 16.03 -2.36
C ALA A 157 5.04 17.44 -1.97
N GLY A 158 5.54 18.01 -0.89
CA GLY A 158 5.05 19.29 -0.36
C GLY A 158 5.09 20.47 -1.35
N ASN A 159 5.90 20.38 -2.38
CA ASN A 159 6.14 21.44 -3.36
C ASN A 159 5.57 21.13 -4.76
N ASN A 160 4.73 20.09 -4.91
CA ASN A 160 4.13 19.73 -6.19
C ASN A 160 2.67 19.30 -6.04
N THR A 161 2.02 18.97 -7.16
CA THR A 161 0.61 18.59 -7.23
C THR A 161 0.39 17.07 -7.25
N PHE A 162 1.44 16.26 -7.10
CA PHE A 162 1.38 14.81 -7.25
C PHE A 162 0.23 14.16 -6.48
N LYS A 163 0.08 14.50 -5.20
CA LYS A 163 -0.98 13.92 -4.36
C LYS A 163 -2.38 14.38 -4.79
N TYR A 164 -2.52 15.64 -5.22
CA TYR A 164 -3.76 16.18 -5.75
C TYR A 164 -4.13 15.52 -7.09
N ASP A 165 -3.17 15.43 -8.01
CA ASP A 165 -3.39 14.85 -9.34
C ASP A 165 -3.76 13.36 -9.28
N LEU A 166 -3.29 12.64 -8.26
CA LEU A 166 -3.61 11.23 -8.00
C LEU A 166 -4.82 11.03 -7.06
N GLY A 167 -5.54 12.10 -6.70
CA GLY A 167 -6.74 12.05 -5.88
C GLY A 167 -6.50 11.70 -4.40
N SER A 168 -5.28 11.88 -3.90
CA SER A 168 -4.93 11.66 -2.49
C SER A 168 -4.78 12.94 -1.67
N GLU A 169 -5.05 14.09 -2.28
CA GLU A 169 -5.16 15.40 -1.64
C GLU A 169 -6.30 16.19 -2.31
N ASP A 170 -7.14 16.87 -1.54
CA ASP A 170 -8.15 17.76 -2.07
C ASP A 170 -7.63 19.21 -2.22
N ARG A 171 -8.47 20.12 -2.72
CA ARG A 171 -8.11 21.51 -2.94
C ARG A 171 -7.83 22.28 -1.65
N GLU A 172 -8.41 21.84 -0.56
CA GLU A 172 -8.26 22.42 0.77
C GLU A 172 -7.05 21.84 1.52
N GLY A 173 -6.36 20.84 0.94
CA GLY A 173 -5.21 20.15 1.52
C GLY A 173 -5.59 18.98 2.43
N GLY A 174 -6.86 18.56 2.40
CA GLY A 174 -7.32 17.32 3.04
C GLY A 174 -6.64 16.11 2.40
N GLN A 175 -6.30 15.11 3.20
CA GLN A 175 -5.49 13.98 2.77
C GLN A 175 -6.30 12.70 2.75
N ASP A 176 -6.11 11.87 1.73
CA ASP A 176 -6.53 10.47 1.69
C ASP A 176 -5.33 9.53 1.56
N SER A 177 -5.46 8.33 2.13
CA SER A 177 -4.49 7.26 1.94
C SER A 177 -4.84 6.50 0.66
N THR A 178 -3.98 6.56 -0.32
CA THR A 178 -4.14 5.82 -1.57
C THR A 178 -2.90 5.00 -1.86
N VAL A 179 -3.02 4.02 -2.74
CA VAL A 179 -1.88 3.25 -3.25
C VAL A 179 -1.91 3.33 -4.76
N SER A 180 -0.90 3.96 -5.33
CA SER A 180 -0.77 4.11 -6.79
C SER A 180 0.33 3.20 -7.34
N VAL A 181 0.08 2.65 -8.52
CA VAL A 181 1.03 1.81 -9.26
C VAL A 181 1.41 2.50 -10.56
N PHE A 182 2.71 2.59 -10.79
CA PHE A 182 3.30 3.18 -11.97
C PHE A 182 4.16 2.17 -12.71
N THR A 183 4.22 2.34 -14.02
CA THR A 183 5.09 1.58 -14.91
C THR A 183 5.90 2.55 -15.77
N ARG A 184 6.98 2.04 -16.33
CA ARG A 184 7.76 2.73 -17.33
C ARG A 184 7.83 1.83 -18.55
N ASP A 185 7.33 2.31 -19.68
CA ASP A 185 7.34 1.54 -20.92
C ASP A 185 8.75 1.45 -21.54
N ALA A 186 8.88 0.70 -22.63
CA ALA A 186 10.16 0.50 -23.30
C ALA A 186 10.77 1.78 -23.88
N THR A 187 9.98 2.83 -24.09
CA THR A 187 10.44 4.15 -24.53
C THR A 187 10.90 5.04 -23.39
N GLY A 188 10.68 4.61 -22.13
CA GLY A 188 10.95 5.38 -20.92
C GLY A 188 9.79 6.24 -20.46
N THR A 189 8.63 6.20 -21.12
CA THR A 189 7.45 6.95 -20.74
C THR A 189 6.88 6.43 -19.43
N LEU A 190 6.68 7.33 -18.48
CA LEU A 190 6.03 7.03 -17.21
C LEU A 190 4.51 6.92 -17.39
N ARG A 191 3.90 5.89 -16.84
CA ARG A 191 2.47 5.65 -16.92
C ARG A 191 1.87 5.37 -15.56
N HIS A 192 0.72 5.94 -15.30
CA HIS A 192 -0.11 5.59 -14.15
C HIS A 192 -0.95 4.37 -14.51
N SER A 193 -0.72 3.25 -13.85
CA SER A 193 -1.40 1.98 -14.17
C SER A 193 -2.65 1.74 -13.32
N TYR A 194 -2.62 2.14 -12.04
CA TYR A 194 -3.73 1.85 -11.13
C TYR A 194 -3.61 2.70 -9.85
N THR A 195 -4.74 3.05 -9.25
CA THR A 195 -4.80 3.59 -7.89
C THR A 195 -5.93 2.93 -7.11
N ALA A 196 -5.62 2.41 -5.92
CA ALA A 196 -6.60 2.02 -4.93
C ALA A 196 -6.89 3.21 -4.02
N HIS A 197 -8.17 3.60 -3.95
CA HIS A 197 -8.65 4.65 -3.04
C HIS A 197 -9.32 4.04 -1.81
N PRO A 198 -9.28 4.71 -0.65
CA PRO A 198 -10.01 4.25 0.53
C PRO A 198 -11.54 4.32 0.30
N ARG A 199 -12.00 5.33 -0.43
CA ARG A 199 -13.42 5.60 -0.71
C ARG A 199 -13.81 5.11 -2.10
N MET A 200 -14.12 3.83 -2.22
CA MET A 200 -14.50 3.22 -3.50
C MET A 200 -16.00 3.27 -3.77
N ALA A 201 -16.82 3.31 -2.72
CA ALA A 201 -18.27 3.38 -2.80
C ALA A 201 -18.84 4.06 -1.54
N PRO A 202 -20.06 4.63 -1.59
CA PRO A 202 -20.65 5.35 -0.46
C PRO A 202 -20.78 4.52 0.83
N ASP A 203 -20.97 3.21 0.70
CA ASP A 203 -21.15 2.25 1.80
C ASP A 203 -19.85 1.60 2.30
N ILE A 204 -18.72 1.82 1.63
CA ILE A 204 -17.45 1.17 1.95
C ILE A 204 -16.57 1.99 2.90
N GLN A 205 -16.84 3.24 3.07
CA GLN A 205 -16.18 4.18 3.99
C GLN A 205 -14.72 3.81 4.36
N GLU A 206 -13.78 4.35 3.58
CA GLU A 206 -12.32 4.28 3.85
C GLU A 206 -11.69 2.87 3.80
N ARG A 207 -12.43 1.84 3.42
CA ARG A 207 -11.95 0.45 3.37
C ARG A 207 -11.44 -0.01 1.99
N GLY A 208 -11.43 0.85 0.99
CA GLY A 208 -11.04 0.48 -0.37
C GLY A 208 -9.59 -0.03 -0.51
N ILE A 209 -8.70 0.28 0.43
CA ILE A 209 -7.31 -0.21 0.45
C ILE A 209 -7.11 -1.45 1.32
N ASP A 210 -8.14 -1.96 1.99
CA ASP A 210 -8.06 -3.15 2.88
C ASP A 210 -7.54 -4.38 2.13
N LEU A 211 -7.85 -4.50 0.84
CA LEU A 211 -7.37 -5.61 0.01
C LEU A 211 -5.84 -5.68 -0.12
N LEU A 212 -5.14 -4.62 0.26
CA LEU A 212 -3.68 -4.51 0.16
C LEU A 212 -2.97 -4.74 1.50
N THR A 213 -3.73 -4.95 2.58
CA THR A 213 -3.20 -5.31 3.89
C THR A 213 -4.06 -6.38 4.55
N PRO A 214 -3.47 -7.42 5.13
CA PRO A 214 -4.22 -8.43 5.88
C PRO A 214 -4.68 -7.92 7.26
N PHE A 215 -4.10 -6.84 7.75
CA PHE A 215 -4.25 -6.37 9.13
C PHE A 215 -5.69 -5.93 9.46
N TRP A 216 -6.38 -5.27 8.52
CA TRP A 216 -7.72 -4.75 8.75
C TRP A 216 -8.85 -5.79 8.62
N SER A 217 -8.51 -7.00 8.20
CA SER A 217 -9.48 -8.09 8.02
C SER A 217 -9.56 -9.03 9.22
N LEU A 218 -8.79 -8.78 10.27
CA LEU A 218 -8.81 -9.49 11.54
C LEU A 218 -9.66 -8.73 12.55
#